data_513f93a5b8548b3d9c98bbc8cc826822
#
_entry.id   513f93a5b8548b3d9c98bbc8cc826822
#
_cell.length_a   1.000
_cell.length_b   1.000
_cell.length_c   1.000
_cell.angle_alpha   90.00
_cell.angle_beta   90.00
_cell.angle_gamma   90.00
#
_symmetry.space_group_name_H-M   'P 1'
#
loop_
_entity.id
_entity.type
_entity.pdbx_description
1 polymer ?
#
loop_
_entity_poly.entity_id
_entity_poly.type
_entity_poly.pdbx_seq_one_letter_code
_entity_poly.pdbx_strand_id
1 'polypeptide(L)'
;MNAPGSTLLDFMANYLYGFLLICLPLILELIAVNILMVRYVDRGSMAWLLSSPNSRTKICLTQALTLVVSVVLQMGYVVAISMLYAQIQFPDELDGGKFLILNLGLLGLHLFLSGLCFLGSCLFSEARYALGFGGGLSILFILIQMLSQVGEDMEFLKYLTPMTLFDPKAIAAGNRELWMTAVLYLGGILLYGLGITIFSKKDLSL
;
A
#
# COMPACT_ATOMS: atom_id res chain seq x y z
N MET A 1 16.13 -27.85 -10.40
CA MET A 1 16.10 -26.38 -10.31
C MET A 1 15.52 -25.88 -11.63
N ASN A 2 14.27 -25.41 -11.64
CA ASN A 2 13.67 -24.86 -12.84
C ASN A 2 14.28 -23.47 -13.09
N ALA A 3 14.47 -23.11 -14.35
CA ALA A 3 14.99 -21.79 -14.72
C ALA A 3 14.07 -20.67 -14.16
N PRO A 4 14.61 -19.53 -13.68
CA PRO A 4 13.80 -18.44 -13.19
C PRO A 4 12.88 -17.94 -14.32
N GLY A 5 11.57 -17.96 -14.10
CA GLY A 5 10.54 -17.60 -15.08
C GLY A 5 9.85 -18.79 -15.76
N SER A 6 10.09 -20.02 -15.29
CA SER A 6 9.52 -21.25 -15.90
C SER A 6 8.09 -21.58 -15.46
N THR A 7 7.57 -20.93 -14.42
CA THR A 7 6.19 -21.12 -13.93
C THR A 7 5.34 -19.87 -14.17
N LEU A 8 4.00 -20.07 -14.25
CA LEU A 8 3.04 -18.97 -14.34
C LEU A 8 3.23 -17.98 -13.17
N LEU A 9 3.47 -18.49 -11.97
CA LEU A 9 3.68 -17.70 -10.77
C LEU A 9 4.96 -16.85 -10.86
N ASP A 10 6.07 -17.40 -11.40
CA ASP A 10 7.32 -16.66 -11.61
C ASP A 10 7.13 -15.52 -12.63
N PHE A 11 6.38 -15.78 -13.70
CA PHE A 11 6.03 -14.75 -14.69
C PHE A 11 5.22 -13.62 -14.02
N MET A 12 4.18 -13.95 -13.27
CA MET A 12 3.37 -12.97 -12.54
C MET A 12 4.21 -12.18 -11.54
N ALA A 13 5.05 -12.85 -10.74
CA ALA A 13 5.93 -12.22 -9.74
C ALA A 13 6.90 -11.20 -10.38
N ASN A 14 7.43 -11.51 -11.55
CA ASN A 14 8.38 -10.63 -12.24
C ASN A 14 7.71 -9.42 -12.90
N TYR A 15 6.59 -9.62 -13.60
CA TYR A 15 6.00 -8.58 -14.45
C TYR A 15 4.83 -7.84 -13.77
N LEU A 16 3.93 -8.55 -13.09
CA LEU A 16 2.76 -7.94 -12.48
C LEU A 16 3.08 -7.41 -11.07
N TYR A 17 3.62 -8.26 -10.21
CA TYR A 17 3.89 -7.92 -8.80
C TYR A 17 5.16 -7.09 -8.61
N GLY A 18 6.08 -7.12 -9.57
CA GLY A 18 7.32 -6.33 -9.50
C GLY A 18 7.09 -4.81 -9.65
N PHE A 19 6.06 -4.40 -10.39
CA PHE A 19 5.82 -2.98 -10.66
C PHE A 19 4.34 -2.62 -10.81
N LEU A 20 3.59 -3.32 -11.68
CA LEU A 20 2.26 -2.91 -12.09
C LEU A 20 1.27 -2.89 -10.92
N LEU A 21 1.25 -3.98 -10.13
CA LEU A 21 0.38 -4.12 -8.97
C LEU A 21 0.85 -3.32 -7.73
N ILE A 22 2.00 -2.68 -7.81
CA ILE A 22 2.43 -1.68 -6.82
C ILE A 22 1.94 -0.29 -7.26
N CYS A 23 2.17 0.08 -8.50
CA CYS A 23 1.89 1.45 -8.97
C CYS A 23 0.40 1.73 -9.17
N LEU A 24 -0.36 0.84 -9.82
CA LEU A 24 -1.77 1.11 -10.13
C LEU A 24 -2.65 1.22 -8.87
N PRO A 25 -2.56 0.29 -7.90
CA PRO A 25 -3.29 0.43 -6.65
C PRO A 25 -2.90 1.68 -5.86
N LEU A 26 -1.61 2.04 -5.83
CA LEU A 26 -1.13 3.24 -5.14
C LEU A 26 -1.81 4.53 -5.69
N ILE A 27 -2.01 4.63 -6.99
CA ILE A 27 -2.71 5.76 -7.59
C ILE A 27 -4.15 5.85 -7.06
N LEU A 28 -4.85 4.73 -6.97
CA LEU A 28 -6.22 4.68 -6.44
C LEU A 28 -6.25 5.02 -4.95
N GLU A 29 -5.26 4.59 -4.18
CA GLU A 29 -5.11 4.94 -2.77
C GLU A 29 -4.89 6.44 -2.56
N LEU A 30 -4.04 7.07 -3.39
CA LEU A 30 -3.84 8.53 -3.37
C LEU A 30 -5.12 9.28 -3.69
N ILE A 31 -5.88 8.83 -4.69
CA ILE A 31 -7.19 9.40 -5.02
C ILE A 31 -8.16 9.23 -3.85
N ALA A 32 -8.20 8.05 -3.23
CA ALA A 32 -9.07 7.77 -2.08
C ALA A 32 -8.72 8.67 -0.88
N VAL A 33 -7.44 8.78 -0.51
CA VAL A 33 -6.99 9.66 0.58
C VAL A 33 -7.33 11.12 0.28
N ASN A 34 -7.13 11.56 -0.96
CA ASN A 34 -7.50 12.92 -1.37
C ASN A 34 -9.00 13.19 -1.19
N ILE A 35 -9.85 12.27 -1.60
CA ILE A 35 -11.30 12.40 -1.48
C ILE A 35 -11.74 12.32 -0.02
N LEU A 36 -11.20 11.39 0.76
CA LEU A 36 -11.63 11.10 2.12
C LEU A 36 -11.15 12.14 3.14
N MET A 37 -9.92 12.64 3.01
CA MET A 37 -9.31 13.50 4.03
C MET A 37 -8.84 14.83 3.49
N VAL A 38 -7.96 14.81 2.49
CA VAL A 38 -7.20 15.99 2.05
C VAL A 38 -8.12 17.13 1.61
N ARG A 39 -9.12 16.84 0.78
CA ARG A 39 -10.06 17.85 0.26
C ARG A 39 -10.89 18.52 1.35
N TYR A 40 -11.25 17.77 2.41
CA TYR A 40 -12.02 18.35 3.52
C TYR A 40 -11.20 19.31 4.36
N VAL A 41 -9.93 18.98 4.59
CA VAL A 41 -9.00 19.84 5.36
C VAL A 41 -8.61 21.06 4.54
N ASP A 42 -8.18 20.87 3.30
CA ASP A 42 -7.67 21.90 2.40
C ASP A 42 -8.73 22.97 2.06
N ARG A 43 -10.00 22.57 1.88
CA ARG A 43 -11.11 23.49 1.57
C ARG A 43 -11.81 24.07 2.81
N GLY A 44 -11.32 23.79 4.00
CA GLY A 44 -11.96 24.20 5.25
C GLY A 44 -13.31 23.53 5.53
N SER A 45 -13.80 22.65 4.65
CA SER A 45 -15.08 21.96 4.83
C SER A 45 -15.06 20.91 5.94
N MET A 46 -13.88 20.62 6.51
CA MET A 46 -13.75 19.82 7.72
C MET A 46 -14.47 20.48 8.91
N ALA A 47 -14.53 21.81 8.98
CA ALA A 47 -15.33 22.55 9.98
C ALA A 47 -16.81 22.15 9.98
N TRP A 48 -17.36 21.93 8.80
CA TRP A 48 -18.75 21.49 8.62
C TRP A 48 -18.97 20.07 9.17
N LEU A 49 -18.04 19.15 8.93
CA LEU A 49 -18.09 17.81 9.53
C LEU A 49 -17.95 17.84 11.04
N LEU A 50 -17.14 18.77 11.57
CA LEU A 50 -16.90 18.94 13.00
C LEU A 50 -18.03 19.68 13.72
N SER A 51 -18.91 20.39 13.01
CA SER A 51 -20.15 20.96 13.58
C SER A 51 -21.24 19.91 13.82
N SER A 52 -21.08 18.70 13.26
CA SER A 52 -21.95 17.56 13.57
C SER A 52 -21.65 17.01 14.98
N PRO A 53 -22.58 16.27 15.62
CA PRO A 53 -22.38 15.71 16.95
C PRO A 53 -21.33 14.58 17.03
N ASN A 54 -20.44 14.48 16.02
CA ASN A 54 -19.40 13.47 15.96
C ASN A 54 -18.06 14.03 16.44
N SER A 55 -17.34 13.27 17.26
CA SER A 55 -15.99 13.64 17.68
C SER A 55 -14.99 13.60 16.52
N ARG A 56 -13.94 14.44 16.57
CA ARG A 56 -12.84 14.45 15.59
C ARG A 56 -12.22 13.07 15.38
N THR A 57 -12.00 12.35 16.48
CA THR A 57 -11.47 10.99 16.46
C THR A 57 -12.38 10.02 15.72
N LYS A 58 -13.72 10.12 15.93
CA LYS A 58 -14.69 9.26 15.25
C LYS A 58 -14.69 9.51 13.73
N ILE A 59 -14.65 10.77 13.31
CA ILE A 59 -14.56 11.13 11.89
C ILE A 59 -13.27 10.57 11.28
N CYS A 60 -12.12 10.84 11.90
CA CYS A 60 -10.82 10.39 11.42
C CYS A 60 -10.73 8.85 11.35
N LEU A 61 -11.24 8.16 12.39
CA LEU A 61 -11.28 6.68 12.43
C LEU A 61 -12.17 6.12 11.31
N THR A 62 -13.33 6.74 11.06
CA THR A 62 -14.22 6.31 9.96
C THR A 62 -13.51 6.43 8.60
N GLN A 63 -12.81 7.54 8.37
CA GLN A 63 -12.05 7.73 7.12
C GLN A 63 -10.90 6.72 6.99
N ALA A 64 -10.18 6.46 8.08
CA ALA A 64 -9.14 5.44 8.12
C ALA A 64 -9.69 4.04 7.79
N LEU A 65 -10.80 3.65 8.43
CA LEU A 65 -11.45 2.37 8.17
C LEU A 65 -11.97 2.27 6.73
N THR A 66 -12.54 3.34 6.19
CA THR A 66 -12.99 3.38 4.79
C THR A 66 -11.82 3.16 3.83
N LEU A 67 -10.67 3.79 4.11
CA LEU A 67 -9.47 3.61 3.30
C LEU A 67 -8.93 2.18 3.39
N VAL A 68 -8.83 1.61 4.60
CA VAL A 68 -8.40 0.21 4.79
C VAL A 68 -9.34 -0.76 4.07
N VAL A 69 -10.65 -0.57 4.20
CA VAL A 69 -11.64 -1.41 3.49
C VAL A 69 -11.49 -1.28 1.97
N SER A 70 -11.25 -0.07 1.45
CA SER A 70 -11.05 0.13 0.01
C SER A 70 -9.79 -0.59 -0.50
N VAL A 71 -8.69 -0.58 0.26
CA VAL A 71 -7.46 -1.34 -0.05
C VAL A 71 -7.73 -2.85 -0.06
N VAL A 72 -8.41 -3.35 0.96
CA VAL A 72 -8.76 -4.78 1.04
C VAL A 72 -9.65 -5.22 -0.12
N LEU A 73 -10.67 -4.43 -0.47
CA LEU A 73 -11.55 -4.72 -1.60
C LEU A 73 -10.80 -4.68 -2.93
N GLN A 74 -9.91 -3.71 -3.13
CA GLN A 74 -9.08 -3.60 -4.31
C GLN A 74 -8.15 -4.81 -4.47
N MET A 75 -7.49 -5.25 -3.40
CA MET A 75 -6.63 -6.45 -3.42
C MET A 75 -7.47 -7.72 -3.62
N GLY A 76 -8.62 -7.83 -2.97
CA GLY A 76 -9.56 -8.92 -3.17
C GLY A 76 -10.02 -9.06 -4.63
N TYR A 77 -10.29 -7.93 -5.29
CA TYR A 77 -10.61 -7.89 -6.71
C TYR A 77 -9.45 -8.39 -7.60
N VAL A 78 -8.22 -7.95 -7.31
CA VAL A 78 -7.01 -8.43 -8.02
C VAL A 78 -6.85 -9.93 -7.88
N VAL A 79 -6.99 -10.47 -6.64
CA VAL A 79 -6.91 -11.91 -6.36
C VAL A 79 -7.98 -12.67 -7.15
N ALA A 80 -9.23 -12.23 -7.07
CA ALA A 80 -10.36 -12.92 -7.72
C ALA A 80 -10.18 -12.98 -9.24
N ILE A 81 -9.84 -11.87 -9.90
CA ILE A 81 -9.63 -11.83 -11.35
C ILE A 81 -8.44 -12.66 -11.76
N SER A 82 -7.31 -12.55 -11.02
CA SER A 82 -6.10 -13.29 -11.35
C SER A 82 -6.32 -14.81 -11.23
N MET A 83 -7.05 -15.27 -10.20
CA MET A 83 -7.41 -16.69 -10.05
C MET A 83 -8.34 -17.18 -11.15
N LEU A 84 -9.39 -16.41 -11.46
CA LEU A 84 -10.32 -16.76 -12.54
C LEU A 84 -9.61 -16.86 -13.88
N TYR A 85 -8.77 -15.87 -14.21
CA TYR A 85 -8.01 -15.88 -15.45
C TYR A 85 -7.03 -17.05 -15.53
N ALA A 86 -6.31 -17.33 -14.44
CA ALA A 86 -5.37 -18.44 -14.37
C ALA A 86 -6.08 -19.80 -14.58
N GLN A 87 -7.24 -20.03 -13.96
CA GLN A 87 -8.01 -21.25 -14.14
C GLN A 87 -8.52 -21.47 -15.57
N ILE A 88 -8.90 -20.37 -16.27
CA ILE A 88 -9.41 -20.45 -17.63
C ILE A 88 -8.31 -20.68 -18.66
N GLN A 89 -7.19 -19.97 -18.52
CA GLN A 89 -6.11 -19.98 -19.51
C GLN A 89 -5.00 -20.99 -19.23
N PHE A 90 -4.76 -21.29 -17.95
CA PHE A 90 -3.65 -22.11 -17.48
C PHE A 90 -4.14 -23.06 -16.37
N PRO A 91 -5.03 -24.02 -16.71
CA PRO A 91 -5.58 -24.94 -15.71
C PRO A 91 -4.44 -25.72 -15.03
N ASP A 92 -4.49 -25.77 -13.69
CA ASP A 92 -3.55 -26.50 -12.82
C ASP A 92 -2.09 -26.00 -12.80
N GLU A 93 -1.77 -24.87 -13.48
CA GLU A 93 -0.42 -24.31 -13.45
C GLU A 93 -0.15 -23.37 -12.26
N LEU A 94 -1.21 -22.83 -11.63
CA LEU A 94 -1.08 -21.86 -10.54
C LEU A 94 -1.00 -22.58 -9.18
N ASP A 95 0.14 -22.44 -8.48
CA ASP A 95 0.25 -22.84 -7.07
C ASP A 95 -0.56 -21.88 -6.19
N GLY A 96 -1.79 -22.29 -5.84
CA GLY A 96 -2.72 -21.45 -5.06
C GLY A 96 -2.19 -21.05 -3.68
N GLY A 97 -1.36 -21.90 -3.07
CA GLY A 97 -0.76 -21.61 -1.76
C GLY A 97 0.26 -20.48 -1.82
N LYS A 98 1.19 -20.53 -2.78
CA LYS A 98 2.18 -19.49 -3.00
C LYS A 98 1.54 -18.21 -3.50
N PHE A 99 0.53 -18.32 -4.39
CA PHE A 99 -0.23 -17.20 -4.89
C PHE A 99 -0.93 -16.42 -3.75
N LEU A 100 -1.54 -17.14 -2.78
CA LEU A 100 -2.18 -16.50 -1.64
C LEU A 100 -1.15 -15.76 -0.76
N ILE A 101 0.01 -16.37 -0.48
CA ILE A 101 1.07 -15.74 0.31
C ILE A 101 1.59 -14.47 -0.41
N LEU A 102 1.75 -14.53 -1.72
CA LEU A 102 2.16 -13.39 -2.54
C LEU A 102 1.17 -12.22 -2.42
N ASN A 103 -0.12 -12.52 -2.49
CA ASN A 103 -1.16 -11.50 -2.34
C ASN A 103 -1.29 -10.96 -0.91
N LEU A 104 -1.04 -11.77 0.11
CA LEU A 104 -0.96 -11.30 1.49
C LEU A 104 0.22 -10.34 1.69
N GLY A 105 1.37 -10.63 1.08
CA GLY A 105 2.51 -9.72 1.08
C GLY A 105 2.19 -8.39 0.39
N LEU A 106 1.56 -8.45 -0.79
CA LEU A 106 1.13 -7.27 -1.53
C LEU A 106 0.11 -6.43 -0.74
N LEU A 107 -0.87 -7.07 -0.10
CA LEU A 107 -1.84 -6.39 0.77
C LEU A 107 -1.14 -5.67 1.93
N GLY A 108 -0.15 -6.32 2.57
CA GLY A 108 0.66 -5.70 3.64
C GLY A 108 1.40 -4.45 3.16
N LEU A 109 1.99 -4.51 1.96
CA LEU A 109 2.66 -3.37 1.35
C LEU A 109 1.69 -2.22 1.10
N HIS A 110 0.51 -2.49 0.53
CA HIS A 110 -0.49 -1.47 0.25
C HIS A 110 -1.11 -0.87 1.52
N LEU A 111 -1.30 -1.65 2.59
CA LEU A 111 -1.71 -1.12 3.89
C LEU A 111 -0.65 -0.19 4.50
N PHE A 112 0.64 -0.47 4.29
CA PHE A 112 1.71 0.42 4.69
C PHE A 112 1.72 1.72 3.87
N LEU A 113 1.64 1.64 2.54
CA LEU A 113 1.66 2.80 1.64
C LEU A 113 0.42 3.69 1.84
N SER A 114 -0.76 3.10 1.92
CA SER A 114 -1.99 3.85 2.22
C SER A 114 -1.96 4.48 3.61
N GLY A 115 -1.36 3.79 4.60
CA GLY A 115 -1.10 4.35 5.93
C GLY A 115 -0.18 5.56 5.89
N LEU A 116 0.88 5.53 5.06
CA LEU A 116 1.77 6.67 4.84
C LEU A 116 1.05 7.87 4.21
N CYS A 117 0.21 7.61 3.19
CA CYS A 117 -0.62 8.63 2.56
C CYS A 117 -1.64 9.23 3.55
N PHE A 118 -2.27 8.38 4.37
CA PHE A 118 -3.20 8.80 5.40
C PHE A 118 -2.50 9.64 6.48
N LEU A 119 -1.31 9.24 6.94
CA LEU A 119 -0.51 10.04 7.88
C LEU A 119 -0.20 11.42 7.30
N GLY A 120 0.22 11.50 6.04
CA GLY A 120 0.45 12.78 5.34
C GLY A 120 -0.78 13.69 5.36
N SER A 121 -1.98 13.12 5.14
CA SER A 121 -3.24 13.86 5.16
C SER A 121 -3.62 14.37 6.57
N CYS A 122 -3.17 13.69 7.62
CA CYS A 122 -3.37 14.11 9.00
C CYS A 122 -2.36 15.17 9.47
N LEU A 123 -1.12 15.10 8.97
CA LEU A 123 -0.03 16.02 9.31
C LEU A 123 -0.24 17.41 8.68
N PHE A 124 -0.52 17.46 7.39
CA PHE A 124 -0.57 18.71 6.64
C PHE A 124 -2.00 19.21 6.44
N SER A 125 -2.16 20.52 6.33
CA SER A 125 -3.46 21.15 6.09
C SER A 125 -3.67 21.50 4.62
N GLU A 126 -2.60 21.63 3.83
CA GLU A 126 -2.66 21.89 2.40
C GLU A 126 -2.51 20.60 1.59
N ALA A 127 -3.33 20.45 0.55
CA ALA A 127 -3.34 19.27 -0.33
C ALA A 127 -1.97 18.97 -0.94
N ARG A 128 -1.26 20.02 -1.35
CA ARG A 128 0.07 19.89 -1.95
C ARG A 128 1.06 19.18 -1.04
N TYR A 129 1.12 19.55 0.23
CA TYR A 129 2.06 18.95 1.19
C TYR A 129 1.58 17.57 1.65
N ALA A 130 0.29 17.38 1.84
CA ALA A 130 -0.29 16.11 2.23
C ALA A 130 -0.04 15.00 1.19
N LEU A 131 -0.37 15.29 -0.08
CA LEU A 131 -0.15 14.34 -1.18
C LEU A 131 1.32 14.23 -1.56
N GLY A 132 2.08 15.34 -1.46
CA GLY A 132 3.53 15.34 -1.67
C GLY A 132 4.28 14.48 -0.67
N PHE A 133 3.89 14.48 0.61
CA PHE A 133 4.49 13.62 1.63
C PHE A 133 4.13 12.14 1.38
N GLY A 134 2.85 11.78 1.35
CA GLY A 134 2.42 10.39 1.20
C GLY A 134 2.77 9.81 -0.17
N GLY A 135 2.34 10.47 -1.24
CA GLY A 135 2.59 10.02 -2.61
C GLY A 135 4.05 10.18 -3.03
N GLY A 136 4.68 11.31 -2.68
CA GLY A 136 6.09 11.57 -3.01
C GLY A 136 7.04 10.57 -2.36
N LEU A 137 6.87 10.27 -1.06
CA LEU A 137 7.66 9.23 -0.39
C LEU A 137 7.40 7.85 -0.97
N SER A 138 6.16 7.51 -1.29
CA SER A 138 5.82 6.22 -1.89
C SER A 138 6.49 6.05 -3.26
N ILE A 139 6.46 7.09 -4.10
CA ILE A 139 7.15 7.10 -5.41
C ILE A 139 8.67 7.02 -5.20
N LEU A 140 9.22 7.77 -4.24
CA LEU A 140 10.65 7.72 -3.92
C LEU A 140 11.08 6.31 -3.52
N PHE A 141 10.31 5.61 -2.69
CA PHE A 141 10.59 4.23 -2.32
C PHE A 141 10.58 3.29 -3.52
N ILE A 142 9.63 3.45 -4.45
CA ILE A 142 9.58 2.67 -5.70
C ILE A 142 10.84 2.92 -6.53
N LEU A 143 11.24 4.19 -6.69
CA LEU A 143 12.44 4.55 -7.46
C LEU A 143 13.72 4.00 -6.81
N ILE A 144 13.85 4.09 -5.48
CA ILE A 144 14.97 3.51 -4.74
C ILE A 144 15.02 1.99 -4.95
N GLN A 145 13.87 1.30 -4.87
CA GLN A 145 13.79 -0.14 -5.12
C GLN A 145 14.18 -0.50 -6.54
N MET A 146 13.78 0.28 -7.53
CA MET A 146 14.20 0.05 -8.92
C MET A 146 15.71 0.26 -9.11
N LEU A 147 16.27 1.32 -8.51
CA LEU A 147 17.71 1.59 -8.58
C LEU A 147 18.52 0.49 -7.89
N SER A 148 18.05 -0.08 -6.79
CA SER A 148 18.73 -1.18 -6.09
C SER A 148 18.90 -2.45 -6.94
N GLN A 149 18.15 -2.57 -8.04
CA GLN A 149 18.19 -3.72 -8.95
C GLN A 149 19.09 -3.51 -10.18
N VAL A 150 19.69 -2.32 -10.34
CA VAL A 150 20.46 -1.97 -11.55
C VAL A 150 21.88 -2.55 -11.53
N GLY A 151 22.47 -2.78 -10.35
CA GLY A 151 23.82 -3.33 -10.23
C GLY A 151 24.21 -3.60 -8.79
N GLU A 152 25.28 -4.40 -8.62
CA GLU A 152 25.79 -4.81 -7.30
C GLU A 152 26.17 -3.62 -6.42
N ASP A 153 26.74 -2.57 -7.00
CA ASP A 153 27.13 -1.35 -6.28
C ASP A 153 25.93 -0.58 -5.68
N MET A 154 24.72 -0.78 -6.20
CA MET A 154 23.50 -0.12 -5.78
C MET A 154 22.64 -0.99 -4.85
N GLU A 155 23.06 -2.22 -4.57
CA GLU A 155 22.26 -3.18 -3.79
C GLU A 155 21.97 -2.69 -2.36
N PHE A 156 22.84 -1.85 -1.76
CA PHE A 156 22.63 -1.29 -0.43
C PHE A 156 21.35 -0.42 -0.33
N LEU A 157 20.89 0.15 -1.45
CA LEU A 157 19.67 0.97 -1.51
C LEU A 157 18.41 0.20 -1.10
N LYS A 158 18.42 -1.12 -1.24
CA LYS A 158 17.29 -1.96 -0.81
C LYS A 158 16.96 -1.79 0.69
N TYR A 159 17.94 -1.47 1.54
CA TYR A 159 17.72 -1.25 2.97
C TYR A 159 17.10 0.11 3.30
N LEU A 160 17.00 1.02 2.34
CA LEU A 160 16.40 2.35 2.52
C LEU A 160 14.92 2.39 2.14
N THR A 161 14.35 1.29 1.67
CA THR A 161 12.95 1.24 1.22
C THR A 161 12.18 0.11 1.88
N PRO A 162 10.93 0.35 2.32
CA PRO A 162 10.04 -0.71 2.82
C PRO A 162 9.63 -1.71 1.73
N MET A 163 9.84 -1.37 0.44
CA MET A 163 9.55 -2.25 -0.68
C MET A 163 10.34 -3.56 -0.63
N THR A 164 11.52 -3.56 -0.01
CA THR A 164 12.37 -4.76 0.17
C THR A 164 11.69 -5.81 1.05
N LEU A 165 10.76 -5.40 1.92
CA LEU A 165 9.98 -6.32 2.75
C LEU A 165 8.93 -7.11 1.94
N PHE A 166 8.69 -6.71 0.70
CA PHE A 166 7.86 -7.42 -0.26
C PHE A 166 8.73 -7.84 -1.47
N ASP A 167 9.24 -9.06 -1.44
CA ASP A 167 9.97 -9.64 -2.56
C ASP A 167 9.12 -10.73 -3.24
N PRO A 168 8.41 -10.38 -4.34
CA PRO A 168 7.56 -11.32 -5.04
C PRO A 168 8.33 -12.50 -5.64
N LYS A 169 9.61 -12.31 -6.03
CA LYS A 169 10.46 -13.37 -6.60
C LYS A 169 10.85 -14.39 -5.54
N ALA A 170 11.27 -13.93 -4.36
CA ALA A 170 11.60 -14.80 -3.24
C ALA A 170 10.38 -15.62 -2.78
N ILE A 171 9.20 -14.99 -2.73
CA ILE A 171 7.95 -15.68 -2.37
C ILE A 171 7.57 -16.74 -3.41
N ALA A 172 7.66 -16.43 -4.71
CA ALA A 172 7.39 -17.37 -5.79
C ALA A 172 8.36 -18.57 -5.75
N ALA A 173 9.64 -18.32 -5.44
CA ALA A 173 10.66 -19.36 -5.25
C ALA A 173 10.41 -20.25 -4.01
N GLY A 174 9.49 -19.86 -3.13
CA GLY A 174 9.11 -20.61 -1.93
C GLY A 174 9.81 -20.15 -0.64
N ASN A 175 10.55 -19.07 -0.67
CA ASN A 175 11.13 -18.44 0.51
C ASN A 175 10.04 -17.69 1.27
N ARG A 176 9.60 -18.25 2.40
CA ARG A 176 8.48 -17.70 3.18
C ARG A 176 9.01 -16.88 4.36
N GLU A 177 9.49 -15.70 4.09
CA GLU A 177 9.85 -14.77 5.16
C GLU A 177 8.60 -14.03 5.68
N LEU A 178 7.73 -14.77 6.37
CA LEU A 178 6.47 -14.25 6.92
C LEU A 178 6.67 -13.06 7.88
N TRP A 179 7.82 -12.97 8.51
CA TRP A 179 8.14 -11.85 9.40
C TRP A 179 8.21 -10.51 8.64
N MET A 180 8.70 -10.51 7.38
CA MET A 180 8.74 -9.29 6.55
C MET A 180 7.32 -8.79 6.26
N THR A 181 6.43 -9.69 5.90
CA THR A 181 5.01 -9.39 5.72
C THR A 181 4.38 -8.86 7.01
N ALA A 182 4.68 -9.47 8.18
CA ALA A 182 4.20 -8.99 9.46
C ALA A 182 4.69 -7.56 9.79
N VAL A 183 5.94 -7.23 9.46
CA VAL A 183 6.48 -5.87 9.63
C VAL A 183 5.72 -4.84 8.81
N LEU A 184 5.32 -5.17 7.57
CA LEU A 184 4.51 -4.28 6.73
C LEU A 184 3.13 -4.02 7.35
N TYR A 185 2.45 -5.06 7.84
CA TYR A 185 1.15 -4.91 8.53
C TYR A 185 1.27 -4.07 9.80
N LEU A 186 2.27 -4.35 10.64
CA LEU A 186 2.50 -3.59 11.86
C LEU A 186 2.86 -2.14 11.56
N GLY A 187 3.69 -1.90 10.55
CA GLY A 187 4.03 -0.56 10.07
C GLY A 187 2.80 0.21 9.59
N GLY A 188 1.94 -0.44 8.82
CA GLY A 188 0.66 0.13 8.38
C GLY A 188 -0.23 0.52 9.57
N ILE A 189 -0.44 -0.39 10.53
CA ILE A 189 -1.23 -0.13 11.74
C ILE A 189 -0.66 1.05 12.53
N LEU A 190 0.67 1.12 12.70
CA LEU A 190 1.34 2.23 13.38
C LEU A 190 1.12 3.56 12.67
N LEU A 191 1.24 3.60 11.34
CA LEU A 191 1.04 4.82 10.54
C LEU A 191 -0.41 5.32 10.64
N TYR A 192 -1.40 4.43 10.56
CA TYR A 192 -2.80 4.80 10.79
C TYR A 192 -3.04 5.29 12.21
N GLY A 193 -2.51 4.60 13.22
CA GLY A 193 -2.63 4.99 14.63
C GLY A 193 -2.02 6.36 14.93
N LEU A 194 -0.83 6.63 14.38
CA LEU A 194 -0.17 7.94 14.47
C LEU A 194 -0.99 9.02 13.79
N GLY A 195 -1.51 8.77 12.58
CA GLY A 195 -2.37 9.70 11.86
C GLY A 195 -3.60 10.08 12.66
N ILE A 196 -4.33 9.11 13.21
CA ILE A 196 -5.53 9.34 14.04
C ILE A 196 -5.16 10.17 15.28
N THR A 197 -4.06 9.84 15.95
CA THR A 197 -3.60 10.53 17.16
C THR A 197 -3.24 11.99 16.88
N ILE A 198 -2.51 12.24 15.79
CA ILE A 198 -2.11 13.58 15.37
C ILE A 198 -3.33 14.40 14.99
N PHE A 199 -4.23 13.86 14.16
CA PHE A 199 -5.43 14.56 13.72
C PHE A 199 -6.35 14.92 14.89
N SER A 200 -6.48 14.04 15.90
CA SER A 200 -7.31 14.29 17.07
C SER A 200 -6.85 15.48 17.92
N LYS A 201 -5.53 15.78 17.88
CA LYS A 201 -4.88 16.87 18.64
C LYS A 201 -4.59 18.12 17.80
N LYS A 202 -4.78 18.03 16.48
CA LYS A 202 -4.44 19.12 15.55
C LYS A 202 -5.41 20.29 15.72
N ASP A 203 -4.86 21.49 15.91
CA ASP A 203 -5.64 22.72 15.82
C ASP A 203 -5.94 22.99 14.34
N LEU A 204 -7.20 22.77 13.97
CA LEU A 204 -7.68 23.15 12.66
C LEU A 204 -8.04 24.64 12.76
N SER A 205 -7.33 25.47 12.01
CA SER A 205 -7.71 26.88 11.81
C SER A 205 -9.08 26.89 11.13
N LEU A 206 -10.12 27.09 11.93
CA LEU A 206 -11.51 27.24 11.51
C LEU A 206 -11.74 28.66 11.00
#